data_41fb3bfc18df9b32f5f59938bd79badb
#
_entry.id   41fb3bfc18df9b32f5f59938bd79badb
#
_cell.length_a   1.000
_cell.length_b   1.000
_cell.length_c   1.000
_cell.angle_alpha   90.00
_cell.angle_beta   90.00
_cell.angle_gamma   90.00
#
_symmetry.space_group_name_H-M   'P 1'
#
loop_
_entity.id
_entity.type
_entity.pdbx_description
1 polymer ?
#
loop_
_entity_poly.entity_id
_entity_poly.type
_entity_poly.pdbx_seq_one_letter_code
_entity_poly.pdbx_strand_id
1 'polypeptide(L)'
;MKVSKNELMASLKKAFEGLGFHPGDYYDAADMVVWLETHGLDGFDRLQAALAYLNTTGPTHAELIEEGTSYSVLDGNDSSILLCGSEAIDLLSAQIMEGSVARLQLNNCYNRTFILQRLVKAAQRNLAFIAYWRQDDCCIKVSIAAGADLPEHQTFSMAEDIDPQSLTVFAGTDLVAVEEQFSEQIAIGELIETYSSAEMSICYQDSVEQGIEIDDVLWSTLEGLVERILVESTESSRAGAGD
;
A
#
# COMPACT_ATOMS: atom_id res chain seq x y z
N MET A 1 23.37 -5.32 -0.81
CA MET A 1 23.52 -6.00 -2.12
C MET A 1 22.60 -5.40 -3.17
N LYS A 2 22.80 -5.72 -4.50
CA LYS A 2 21.87 -5.28 -5.56
C LYS A 2 21.07 -6.45 -6.11
N VAL A 3 19.77 -6.26 -6.31
CA VAL A 3 18.85 -7.27 -6.84
C VAL A 3 18.03 -6.70 -8.01
N SER A 4 17.55 -7.57 -8.88
CA SER A 4 16.58 -7.19 -9.91
C SER A 4 15.17 -7.07 -9.30
N LYS A 5 14.29 -6.32 -9.98
CA LYS A 5 12.87 -6.23 -9.58
C LYS A 5 12.20 -7.61 -9.48
N ASN A 6 12.54 -8.54 -10.37
CA ASN A 6 11.95 -9.87 -10.37
C ASN A 6 12.43 -10.73 -9.20
N GLU A 7 13.72 -10.65 -8.84
CA GLU A 7 14.27 -11.35 -7.67
C GLU A 7 13.65 -10.82 -6.39
N LEU A 8 13.59 -9.49 -6.24
CA LEU A 8 12.95 -8.85 -5.10
C LEU A 8 11.49 -9.27 -4.96
N MET A 9 10.73 -9.21 -6.05
CA MET A 9 9.32 -9.62 -6.08
C MET A 9 9.16 -11.09 -5.68
N ALA A 10 10.01 -11.98 -6.17
CA ALA A 10 9.96 -13.41 -5.82
C ALA A 10 10.29 -13.67 -4.35
N SER A 11 11.28 -12.96 -3.81
CA SER A 11 11.68 -13.06 -2.39
C SER A 11 10.58 -12.53 -1.47
N LEU A 12 10.03 -11.34 -1.76
CA LEU A 12 8.96 -10.74 -0.97
C LEU A 12 7.70 -11.61 -0.92
N LYS A 13 7.26 -12.17 -2.05
CA LYS A 13 6.10 -13.08 -2.09
C LYS A 13 6.29 -14.26 -1.15
N LYS A 14 7.45 -14.90 -1.19
CA LYS A 14 7.75 -16.02 -0.29
C LYS A 14 7.88 -15.58 1.16
N ALA A 15 8.46 -14.42 1.42
CA ALA A 15 8.56 -13.89 2.78
C ALA A 15 7.17 -13.60 3.37
N PHE A 16 6.25 -13.00 2.61
CA PHE A 16 4.87 -12.77 3.04
C PHE A 16 4.08 -14.08 3.20
N GLU A 17 4.30 -15.08 2.32
CA GLU A 17 3.77 -16.42 2.52
C GLU A 17 4.28 -17.03 3.85
N GLY A 18 5.57 -16.85 4.17
CA GLY A 18 6.17 -17.26 5.44
C GLY A 18 5.62 -16.51 6.67
N LEU A 19 5.00 -15.36 6.48
CA LEU A 19 4.23 -14.62 7.49
C LEU A 19 2.77 -15.10 7.59
N GLY A 20 2.34 -16.03 6.75
CA GLY A 20 0.99 -16.60 6.74
C GLY A 20 -0.01 -15.84 5.86
N PHE A 21 0.45 -14.93 4.97
CA PHE A 21 -0.42 -14.25 4.02
C PHE A 21 -0.98 -15.26 3.00
N HIS A 22 -2.24 -15.09 2.63
CA HIS A 22 -2.86 -15.90 1.57
C HIS A 22 -2.35 -15.48 0.17
N PRO A 23 -2.53 -16.34 -0.86
CA PRO A 23 -1.97 -16.09 -2.20
C PRO A 23 -2.29 -14.71 -2.80
N GLY A 24 -3.51 -14.21 -2.67
CA GLY A 24 -3.89 -12.86 -3.12
C GLY A 24 -3.11 -11.78 -2.40
N ASP A 25 -3.05 -11.89 -1.08
CA ASP A 25 -2.48 -10.87 -0.19
C ASP A 25 -0.97 -10.76 -0.35
N TYR A 26 -0.24 -11.88 -0.42
CA TYR A 26 1.21 -11.80 -0.59
C TYR A 26 1.63 -11.29 -1.97
N TYR A 27 0.82 -11.49 -3.02
CA TYR A 27 1.07 -10.87 -4.32
C TYR A 27 0.91 -9.37 -4.24
N ASP A 28 -0.17 -8.91 -3.64
CA ASP A 28 -0.47 -7.48 -3.51
C ASP A 28 0.51 -6.77 -2.56
N ALA A 29 0.84 -7.37 -1.43
CA ALA A 29 1.81 -6.84 -0.48
C ALA A 29 3.21 -6.70 -1.10
N ALA A 30 3.68 -7.73 -1.82
CA ALA A 30 4.96 -7.66 -2.51
C ALA A 30 4.99 -6.57 -3.58
N ASP A 31 3.90 -6.40 -4.32
CA ASP A 31 3.77 -5.38 -5.35
C ASP A 31 3.75 -3.96 -4.75
N MET A 32 3.08 -3.76 -3.61
CA MET A 32 3.09 -2.50 -2.86
C MET A 32 4.51 -2.11 -2.42
N VAL A 33 5.26 -3.05 -1.83
CA VAL A 33 6.63 -2.80 -1.35
C VAL A 33 7.56 -2.46 -2.52
N VAL A 34 7.55 -3.28 -3.57
CA VAL A 34 8.41 -3.07 -4.75
C VAL A 34 8.08 -1.75 -5.43
N TRP A 35 6.79 -1.41 -5.51
CA TRP A 35 6.37 -0.15 -6.13
C TRP A 35 6.90 1.06 -5.35
N LEU A 36 6.72 1.10 -4.02
CA LEU A 36 7.24 2.20 -3.21
C LEU A 36 8.76 2.33 -3.34
N GLU A 37 9.49 1.22 -3.22
CA GLU A 37 10.95 1.22 -3.30
C GLU A 37 11.43 1.75 -4.64
N THR A 38 10.87 1.24 -5.74
CA THR A 38 11.29 1.66 -7.08
C THR A 38 10.89 3.08 -7.44
N HIS A 39 9.97 3.71 -6.71
CA HIS A 39 9.53 5.08 -6.93
C HIS A 39 10.07 6.09 -5.89
N GLY A 40 11.06 5.70 -5.07
CA GLY A 40 11.74 6.60 -4.13
C GLY A 40 10.91 6.97 -2.91
N LEU A 41 10.06 6.06 -2.44
CA LEU A 41 9.16 6.26 -1.29
C LEU A 41 9.52 5.38 -0.09
N ASP A 42 10.79 5.04 0.06
CA ASP A 42 11.37 4.31 1.21
C ASP A 42 10.64 2.98 1.51
N GLY A 43 10.36 2.21 0.46
CA GLY A 43 9.60 0.96 0.56
C GLY A 43 10.22 -0.03 1.54
N PHE A 44 11.55 -0.13 1.60
CA PHE A 44 12.25 -1.04 2.49
C PHE A 44 12.24 -0.60 3.93
N ASP A 45 12.44 0.69 4.23
CA ASP A 45 12.38 1.20 5.59
C ASP A 45 10.96 1.03 6.17
N ARG A 46 9.95 1.28 5.35
CA ARG A 46 8.54 1.05 5.70
C ARG A 46 8.21 -0.42 5.89
N LEU A 47 8.78 -1.30 5.07
CA LEU A 47 8.64 -2.75 5.25
C LEU A 47 9.30 -3.21 6.55
N GLN A 48 10.52 -2.75 6.85
CA GLN A 48 11.21 -3.10 8.08
C GLN A 48 10.42 -2.69 9.31
N ALA A 49 9.84 -1.48 9.30
CA ALA A 49 8.93 -1.02 10.35
C ALA A 49 7.67 -1.91 10.45
N ALA A 50 7.10 -2.34 9.32
CA ALA A 50 5.94 -3.23 9.30
C ALA A 50 6.26 -4.62 9.84
N LEU A 51 7.40 -5.20 9.51
CA LEU A 51 7.80 -6.54 9.94
C LEU A 51 7.91 -6.68 11.47
N ALA A 52 8.16 -5.57 12.18
CA ALA A 52 8.25 -5.58 13.64
C ALA A 52 6.96 -6.08 14.31
N TYR A 53 5.79 -5.82 13.73
CA TYR A 53 4.49 -6.28 14.25
C TYR A 53 3.80 -7.34 13.39
N LEU A 54 3.98 -7.38 12.09
CA LEU A 54 3.43 -8.45 11.25
C LEU A 54 3.86 -9.85 11.72
N ASN A 55 5.06 -9.95 12.29
CA ASN A 55 5.56 -11.19 12.88
C ASN A 55 4.81 -11.63 14.14
N THR A 56 4.09 -10.75 14.82
CA THR A 56 3.50 -10.99 16.13
C THR A 56 1.98 -11.12 16.10
N THR A 57 1.31 -10.39 15.23
CA THR A 57 -0.15 -10.31 15.18
C THR A 57 -0.79 -11.30 14.20
N GLY A 58 0.00 -11.76 13.21
CA GLY A 58 -0.55 -12.57 12.10
C GLY A 58 -1.41 -11.73 11.14
N PRO A 59 -1.85 -12.31 10.02
CA PRO A 59 -2.69 -11.62 9.06
C PRO A 59 -4.12 -11.45 9.60
N THR A 60 -4.58 -10.18 9.64
CA THR A 60 -5.96 -9.80 9.96
C THR A 60 -6.51 -8.94 8.82
N HIS A 61 -7.76 -9.21 8.41
CA HIS A 61 -8.47 -8.44 7.38
C HIS A 61 -9.30 -7.32 7.99
N ALA A 62 -9.64 -6.32 7.18
CA ALA A 62 -10.52 -5.24 7.61
C ALA A 62 -11.96 -5.74 7.76
N GLU A 63 -12.69 -5.12 8.69
CA GLU A 63 -14.11 -5.38 8.92
C GLU A 63 -14.94 -4.17 8.50
N LEU A 64 -16.03 -4.40 7.76
CA LEU A 64 -16.97 -3.35 7.37
C LEU A 64 -17.83 -2.96 8.57
N ILE A 65 -17.67 -1.73 9.07
CA ILE A 65 -18.39 -1.21 10.23
C ILE A 65 -19.65 -0.45 9.83
N GLU A 66 -19.54 0.34 8.76
CA GLU A 66 -20.66 1.15 8.26
C GLU A 66 -20.61 1.25 6.74
N GLU A 67 -21.77 1.20 6.10
CA GLU A 67 -21.90 1.35 4.67
C GLU A 67 -23.11 2.24 4.33
N GLY A 68 -22.86 3.25 3.49
CA GLY A 68 -23.88 4.09 2.89
C GLY A 68 -23.81 4.03 1.37
N THR A 69 -24.61 4.86 0.70
CA THR A 69 -24.67 4.87 -0.77
C THR A 69 -23.35 5.32 -1.41
N SER A 70 -22.64 6.24 -0.77
CA SER A 70 -21.39 6.83 -1.29
C SER A 70 -20.31 6.93 -0.21
N TYR A 71 -20.42 6.17 0.85
CA TYR A 71 -19.38 6.10 1.87
C TYR A 71 -19.32 4.73 2.54
N SER A 72 -18.13 4.39 3.05
CA SER A 72 -17.89 3.21 3.88
C SER A 72 -16.92 3.52 4.99
N VAL A 73 -17.10 2.85 6.13
CA VAL A 73 -16.15 2.85 7.25
C VAL A 73 -15.70 1.43 7.49
N LEU A 74 -14.40 1.21 7.46
CA LEU A 74 -13.75 -0.04 7.78
C LEU A 74 -12.95 0.08 9.07
N ASP A 75 -12.90 -1.01 9.85
CA ASP A 75 -11.90 -1.21 10.89
C ASP A 75 -10.81 -2.13 10.36
N GLY A 76 -9.57 -1.66 10.34
CA GLY A 76 -8.41 -2.44 9.92
C GLY A 76 -7.95 -3.46 10.97
N ASN A 77 -8.57 -3.52 12.14
CA ASN A 77 -8.22 -4.44 13.23
C ASN A 77 -6.73 -4.41 13.58
N ASP A 78 -6.16 -3.21 13.67
CA ASP A 78 -4.73 -2.97 13.88
C ASP A 78 -3.83 -3.65 12.82
N SER A 79 -4.33 -3.81 11.60
CA SER A 79 -3.60 -4.43 10.49
C SER A 79 -2.81 -3.42 9.66
N SER A 80 -1.88 -3.95 8.86
CA SER A 80 -1.15 -3.18 7.86
C SER A 80 -1.98 -3.00 6.58
N ILE A 81 -1.82 -1.86 5.92
CA ILE A 81 -2.32 -1.64 4.56
C ILE A 81 -1.84 -2.73 3.57
N LEU A 82 -0.74 -3.39 3.85
CA LEU A 82 -0.27 -4.55 3.07
C LEU A 82 -1.31 -5.69 3.00
N LEU A 83 -2.23 -5.76 3.96
CA LEU A 83 -3.32 -6.74 4.00
C LEU A 83 -4.67 -6.13 3.63
N CYS A 84 -5.06 -5.05 4.30
CA CYS A 84 -6.40 -4.48 4.16
C CYS A 84 -6.54 -3.45 3.03
N GLY A 85 -5.43 -2.97 2.45
CA GLY A 85 -5.46 -1.88 1.46
C GLY A 85 -6.14 -2.27 0.14
N SER A 86 -5.94 -3.52 -0.32
CA SER A 86 -6.56 -3.99 -1.57
C SER A 86 -8.07 -4.07 -1.45
N GLU A 87 -8.56 -4.69 -0.38
CA GLU A 87 -10.00 -4.82 -0.09
C GLU A 87 -10.67 -3.45 0.05
N ALA A 88 -10.01 -2.51 0.74
CA ALA A 88 -10.52 -1.15 0.93
C ALA A 88 -10.70 -0.41 -0.40
N ILE A 89 -9.72 -0.47 -1.30
CA ILE A 89 -9.79 0.21 -2.60
C ILE A 89 -10.77 -0.49 -3.55
N ASP A 90 -10.87 -1.81 -3.52
CA ASP A 90 -11.84 -2.55 -4.34
C ASP A 90 -13.27 -2.27 -3.87
N LEU A 91 -13.54 -2.21 -2.55
CA LEU A 91 -14.83 -1.80 -1.99
C LEU A 91 -15.20 -0.38 -2.42
N LEU A 92 -14.29 0.59 -2.21
CA LEU A 92 -14.51 1.98 -2.61
C LEU A 92 -14.78 2.09 -4.11
N SER A 93 -14.02 1.37 -4.93
CA SER A 93 -14.21 1.37 -6.40
C SER A 93 -15.57 0.82 -6.82
N ALA A 94 -16.09 -0.16 -6.10
CA ALA A 94 -17.41 -0.73 -6.37
C ALA A 94 -18.58 0.21 -6.01
N GLN A 95 -18.35 1.20 -5.15
CA GLN A 95 -19.38 2.21 -4.76
C GLN A 95 -19.46 3.41 -5.72
N ILE A 96 -18.51 3.53 -6.67
CA ILE A 96 -18.49 4.66 -7.59
C ILE A 96 -19.53 4.45 -8.69
N MET A 97 -20.53 5.32 -8.72
CA MET A 97 -21.49 5.44 -9.80
C MET A 97 -21.09 6.59 -10.74
N GLU A 98 -21.55 6.56 -11.97
CA GLU A 98 -21.27 7.62 -12.95
C GLU A 98 -21.64 9.01 -12.40
N GLY A 99 -20.66 9.92 -12.39
CA GLY A 99 -20.82 11.29 -11.89
C GLY A 99 -20.87 11.43 -10.37
N SER A 100 -20.65 10.36 -9.61
CA SER A 100 -20.61 10.41 -8.14
C SER A 100 -19.19 10.36 -7.59
N VAL A 101 -19.03 10.88 -6.36
CA VAL A 101 -17.83 10.71 -5.55
C VAL A 101 -18.17 9.84 -4.35
N ALA A 102 -17.38 8.82 -4.10
CA ALA A 102 -17.48 7.96 -2.93
C ALA A 102 -16.33 8.25 -1.95
N ARG A 103 -16.55 8.00 -0.66
CA ARG A 103 -15.57 8.15 0.42
C ARG A 103 -15.45 6.86 1.20
N LEU A 104 -14.22 6.48 1.51
CA LEU A 104 -13.92 5.39 2.45
C LEU A 104 -13.05 5.92 3.57
N GLN A 105 -13.37 5.53 4.80
CA GLN A 105 -12.52 5.73 5.97
C GLN A 105 -12.11 4.37 6.51
N LEU A 106 -10.80 4.14 6.60
CA LEU A 106 -10.21 2.95 7.19
C LEU A 106 -9.54 3.36 8.51
N ASN A 107 -10.07 2.88 9.62
CA ASN A 107 -9.57 3.12 10.98
C ASN A 107 -8.63 1.99 11.41
N ASN A 108 -7.85 2.19 12.46
CA ASN A 108 -6.97 1.20 13.06
C ASN A 108 -6.09 0.49 12.02
N CYS A 109 -5.44 1.27 11.13
CA CYS A 109 -4.56 0.75 10.10
C CYS A 109 -3.16 1.37 10.15
N TYR A 110 -2.16 0.58 9.80
CA TYR A 110 -0.75 0.98 9.80
C TYR A 110 -0.15 0.96 8.39
N ASN A 111 1.03 1.60 8.24
CA ASN A 111 1.80 1.66 6.98
C ASN A 111 1.01 2.22 5.79
N ARG A 112 0.27 3.28 6.02
CA ARG A 112 -0.69 3.86 5.06
C ARG A 112 -0.09 4.22 3.72
N THR A 113 1.20 4.56 3.66
CA THR A 113 1.89 4.90 2.40
C THR A 113 1.83 3.76 1.37
N PHE A 114 1.76 2.49 1.79
CA PHE A 114 1.64 1.37 0.85
C PHE A 114 0.38 1.41 -0.01
N ILE A 115 -0.64 2.20 0.39
CA ILE A 115 -1.87 2.36 -0.40
C ILE A 115 -1.62 2.93 -1.81
N LEU A 116 -0.55 3.71 -2.01
CA LEU A 116 -0.28 4.40 -3.26
C LEU A 116 -0.30 3.47 -4.47
N GLN A 117 0.30 2.31 -4.34
CA GLN A 117 0.35 1.32 -5.41
C GLN A 117 -1.07 0.82 -5.79
N ARG A 118 -1.97 0.68 -4.81
CA ARG A 118 -3.36 0.28 -5.06
C ARG A 118 -4.14 1.39 -5.75
N LEU A 119 -3.92 2.64 -5.35
CA LEU A 119 -4.52 3.81 -6.02
C LEU A 119 -4.08 3.88 -7.48
N VAL A 120 -2.79 3.69 -7.77
CA VAL A 120 -2.26 3.66 -9.14
C VAL A 120 -2.92 2.57 -9.97
N LYS A 121 -3.01 1.33 -9.47
CA LYS A 121 -3.69 0.23 -10.17
C LYS A 121 -5.17 0.52 -10.42
N ALA A 122 -5.85 1.10 -9.45
CA ALA A 122 -7.26 1.45 -9.59
C ALA A 122 -7.46 2.63 -10.54
N ALA A 123 -6.55 3.62 -10.56
CA ALA A 123 -6.59 4.75 -11.47
C ALA A 123 -6.54 4.31 -12.94
N GLN A 124 -5.82 3.25 -13.27
CA GLN A 124 -5.78 2.67 -14.61
C GLN A 124 -7.14 2.09 -15.07
N ARG A 125 -8.10 1.94 -14.15
CA ARG A 125 -9.51 1.58 -14.45
C ARG A 125 -10.41 2.81 -14.67
N ASN A 126 -9.83 3.98 -15.01
CA ASN A 126 -10.48 5.27 -15.19
C ASN A 126 -11.13 5.83 -13.92
N LEU A 127 -10.53 5.62 -12.77
CA LEU A 127 -10.92 6.20 -11.50
C LEU A 127 -9.89 7.22 -11.03
N ALA A 128 -10.35 8.31 -10.43
CA ALA A 128 -9.53 9.32 -9.78
C ALA A 128 -9.62 9.17 -8.26
N PHE A 129 -8.52 9.41 -7.56
CA PHE A 129 -8.47 9.25 -6.11
C PHE A 129 -7.77 10.43 -5.43
N ILE A 130 -8.20 10.73 -4.20
CA ILE A 130 -7.46 11.47 -3.20
C ILE A 130 -7.42 10.65 -1.93
N ALA A 131 -6.22 10.32 -1.46
CA ALA A 131 -6.00 9.68 -0.17
C ALA A 131 -5.37 10.68 0.81
N TYR A 132 -5.76 10.60 2.08
CA TYR A 132 -5.33 11.53 3.10
C TYR A 132 -5.14 10.84 4.45
N TRP A 133 -4.01 11.11 5.10
CA TRP A 133 -3.72 10.56 6.44
C TRP A 133 -2.70 11.42 7.19
N ARG A 134 -2.67 11.28 8.51
CA ARG A 134 -1.62 11.86 9.34
C ARG A 134 -0.36 11.00 9.30
N GLN A 135 0.79 11.64 9.19
CA GLN A 135 2.11 11.04 9.38
C GLN A 135 2.94 11.94 10.29
N ASP A 136 3.24 11.47 11.49
CA ASP A 136 3.90 12.26 12.56
C ASP A 136 3.12 13.55 12.87
N ASP A 137 3.77 14.72 12.71
CA ASP A 137 3.18 16.04 12.90
C ASP A 137 2.70 16.70 11.60
N CYS A 138 2.59 15.92 10.52
CA CYS A 138 2.18 16.37 9.21
C CYS A 138 0.99 15.57 8.70
N CYS A 139 0.38 16.08 7.63
CA CYS A 139 -0.63 15.38 6.86
C CYS A 139 -0.12 15.08 5.46
N ILE A 140 -0.37 13.88 5.00
CA ILE A 140 -0.08 13.47 3.64
C ILE A 140 -1.37 13.49 2.82
N LYS A 141 -1.31 14.13 1.67
CA LYS A 141 -2.34 14.09 0.63
C LYS A 141 -1.72 13.50 -0.63
N VAL A 142 -2.36 12.48 -1.16
CA VAL A 142 -1.98 11.87 -2.43
C VAL A 142 -3.13 12.01 -3.40
N SER A 143 -2.88 12.56 -4.59
CA SER A 143 -3.88 12.67 -5.64
C SER A 143 -3.44 11.97 -6.92
N ILE A 144 -4.36 11.29 -7.59
CA ILE A 144 -4.13 10.65 -8.87
C ILE A 144 -5.34 10.80 -9.77
N ALA A 145 -5.11 11.28 -10.99
CA ALA A 145 -6.17 11.42 -11.99
C ALA A 145 -6.53 10.06 -12.63
N ALA A 146 -7.72 9.95 -13.14
CA ALA A 146 -8.18 8.79 -13.89
C ALA A 146 -7.23 8.51 -15.07
N GLY A 147 -6.78 7.27 -15.21
CA GLY A 147 -5.85 6.83 -16.25
C GLY A 147 -4.39 7.27 -16.06
N ALA A 148 -4.05 7.98 -14.98
CA ALA A 148 -2.67 8.37 -14.70
C ALA A 148 -1.84 7.18 -14.17
N ASP A 149 -0.55 7.16 -14.52
CA ASP A 149 0.39 6.11 -14.11
C ASP A 149 1.07 6.41 -12.77
N LEU A 150 1.15 7.68 -12.38
CA LEU A 150 1.82 8.12 -11.15
C LEU A 150 1.00 9.19 -10.44
N PRO A 151 0.96 9.15 -9.10
CA PRO A 151 0.29 10.15 -8.27
C PRO A 151 1.14 11.40 -8.06
N GLU A 152 0.53 12.44 -7.50
CA GLU A 152 1.19 13.53 -6.81
C GLU A 152 1.11 13.28 -5.31
N HIS A 153 2.26 13.34 -4.62
CA HIS A 153 2.36 13.14 -3.18
C HIS A 153 2.76 14.46 -2.52
N GLN A 154 1.92 14.94 -1.62
CA GLN A 154 2.08 16.24 -0.96
C GLN A 154 2.07 16.10 0.56
N THR A 155 2.95 16.86 1.21
CA THR A 155 3.02 16.98 2.67
C THR A 155 2.53 18.35 3.10
N PHE A 156 1.61 18.38 4.07
CA PHE A 156 1.04 19.59 4.63
C PHE A 156 1.27 19.67 6.14
N SER A 157 1.28 20.88 6.69
CA SER A 157 1.14 21.06 8.13
C SER A 157 -0.25 20.60 8.59
N MET A 158 -0.37 20.18 9.85
CA MET A 158 -1.68 19.82 10.39
C MET A 158 -2.58 21.04 10.56
N ALA A 159 -3.80 20.99 10.03
CA ALA A 159 -4.83 21.99 10.26
C ALA A 159 -5.78 21.59 11.39
N GLU A 160 -6.01 20.31 11.58
CA GLU A 160 -6.85 19.71 12.61
C GLU A 160 -6.25 18.41 13.13
N ASP A 161 -6.71 17.95 14.29
CA ASP A 161 -6.26 16.67 14.84
C ASP A 161 -6.93 15.51 14.11
N ILE A 162 -6.11 14.69 13.46
CA ILE A 162 -6.52 13.51 12.70
C ILE A 162 -6.00 12.28 13.43
N ASP A 163 -6.84 11.27 13.56
CA ASP A 163 -6.44 9.99 14.13
C ASP A 163 -5.20 9.45 13.39
N PRO A 164 -4.07 9.25 14.10
CA PRO A 164 -2.82 8.78 13.49
C PRO A 164 -2.91 7.39 12.87
N GLN A 165 -3.96 6.63 13.16
CA GLN A 165 -4.17 5.28 12.63
C GLN A 165 -5.31 5.21 11.61
N SER A 166 -5.76 6.36 11.09
CA SER A 166 -6.78 6.41 10.05
C SER A 166 -6.22 6.74 8.68
N LEU A 167 -6.90 6.27 7.66
CA LEU A 167 -6.73 6.60 6.24
C LEU A 167 -8.09 6.96 5.67
N THR A 168 -8.20 8.14 5.06
CA THR A 168 -9.41 8.54 4.31
C THR A 168 -9.10 8.56 2.81
N VAL A 169 -9.98 7.96 2.01
CA VAL A 169 -9.85 7.94 0.55
C VAL A 169 -11.15 8.42 -0.09
N PHE A 170 -11.04 9.38 -0.99
CA PHE A 170 -12.12 9.82 -1.87
C PHE A 170 -11.85 9.29 -3.27
N ALA A 171 -12.90 8.90 -3.99
CA ALA A 171 -12.77 8.36 -5.34
C ALA A 171 -13.95 8.75 -6.22
N GLY A 172 -13.68 8.91 -7.50
CA GLY A 172 -14.67 9.23 -8.53
C GLY A 172 -14.12 9.01 -9.92
N THR A 173 -14.83 9.44 -10.95
CA THR A 173 -14.36 9.35 -12.35
C THR A 173 -13.64 10.63 -12.80
N ASP A 174 -13.76 11.72 -12.05
CA ASP A 174 -13.15 13.03 -12.34
C ASP A 174 -12.43 13.56 -11.10
N LEU A 175 -11.13 13.85 -11.23
CA LEU A 175 -10.32 14.36 -10.13
C LEU A 175 -10.82 15.72 -9.62
N VAL A 176 -11.39 16.57 -10.48
CA VAL A 176 -11.90 17.89 -10.07
C VAL A 176 -13.07 17.71 -9.10
N ALA A 177 -14.02 16.84 -9.42
CA ALA A 177 -15.13 16.54 -8.54
C ALA A 177 -14.68 15.90 -7.21
N VAL A 178 -13.66 15.04 -7.25
CA VAL A 178 -13.06 14.42 -6.05
C VAL A 178 -12.39 15.48 -5.19
N GLU A 179 -11.67 16.45 -5.79
CA GLU A 179 -11.01 17.55 -5.08
C GLU A 179 -12.02 18.50 -4.42
N GLU A 180 -13.13 18.79 -5.09
CA GLU A 180 -14.22 19.60 -4.52
C GLU A 180 -14.79 18.94 -3.27
N GLN A 181 -15.15 17.65 -3.36
CA GLN A 181 -15.69 16.90 -2.20
C GLN A 181 -14.68 16.73 -1.08
N PHE A 182 -13.41 16.52 -1.40
CA PHE A 182 -12.33 16.47 -0.41
C PHE A 182 -12.23 17.80 0.33
N SER A 183 -12.17 18.94 -0.40
CA SER A 183 -12.00 20.28 0.17
C SER A 183 -13.21 20.76 0.99
N GLU A 184 -14.40 20.23 0.70
CA GLU A 184 -15.61 20.50 1.52
C GLU A 184 -15.58 19.79 2.88
N GLN A 185 -14.87 18.66 3.00
CA GLN A 185 -14.93 17.79 4.16
C GLN A 185 -13.65 17.78 5.00
N ILE A 186 -12.51 18.09 4.41
CA ILE A 186 -11.19 18.00 5.05
C ILE A 186 -10.50 19.36 5.01
N ALA A 187 -10.15 19.87 6.19
CA ALA A 187 -9.29 21.02 6.32
C ALA A 187 -7.82 20.58 6.18
N ILE A 188 -7.07 21.22 5.28
CA ILE A 188 -5.64 21.02 5.10
C ILE A 188 -4.87 22.26 5.53
N GLY A 189 -3.65 22.07 6.04
CA GLY A 189 -2.77 23.16 6.44
C GLY A 189 -1.98 23.74 5.27
N GLU A 190 -0.82 24.33 5.58
CA GLU A 190 0.06 24.90 4.57
C GLU A 190 0.87 23.76 3.89
N LEU A 191 1.06 23.87 2.58
CA LEU A 191 1.90 22.95 1.80
C LEU A 191 3.36 23.10 2.24
N ILE A 192 3.98 21.98 2.64
CA ILE A 192 5.39 21.91 3.06
C ILE A 192 6.24 21.40 1.93
N GLU A 193 5.81 20.30 1.28
CA GLU A 193 6.60 19.61 0.26
C GLU A 193 5.69 18.95 -0.78
N THR A 194 6.19 18.85 -2.00
CA THR A 194 5.58 18.05 -3.07
C THR A 194 6.63 17.10 -3.61
N TYR A 195 6.31 15.82 -3.63
CA TYR A 195 7.06 14.80 -4.36
C TYR A 195 6.28 14.45 -5.63
N SER A 196 6.79 14.93 -6.75
CA SER A 196 6.08 14.93 -8.03
C SER A 196 6.13 13.57 -8.73
N SER A 197 5.19 13.35 -9.64
CA SER A 197 5.21 12.20 -10.55
C SER A 197 6.47 12.15 -11.42
N ALA A 198 7.07 13.31 -11.76
CA ALA A 198 8.33 13.37 -12.51
C ALA A 198 9.51 12.83 -11.71
N GLU A 199 9.62 13.17 -10.42
CA GLU A 199 10.65 12.63 -9.51
C GLU A 199 10.48 11.13 -9.31
N MET A 200 9.25 10.64 -9.10
CA MET A 200 8.94 9.21 -9.03
C MET A 200 9.37 8.46 -10.30
N SER A 201 9.13 9.05 -11.48
CA SER A 201 9.51 8.46 -12.77
C SER A 201 11.02 8.33 -12.92
N ILE A 202 11.80 9.32 -12.45
CA ILE A 202 13.26 9.26 -12.47
C ILE A 202 13.75 8.12 -11.56
N CYS A 203 13.26 8.03 -10.33
CA CYS A 203 13.62 6.96 -9.40
C CYS A 203 13.29 5.58 -9.98
N TYR A 204 12.15 5.43 -10.64
CA TYR A 204 11.78 4.18 -11.31
C TYR A 204 12.75 3.81 -12.43
N GLN A 205 13.12 4.75 -13.30
CA GLN A 205 14.09 4.51 -14.38
C GLN A 205 15.44 4.10 -13.83
N ASP A 206 15.94 4.79 -12.81
CA ASP A 206 17.20 4.45 -12.14
C ASP A 206 17.15 3.04 -11.53
N SER A 207 16.04 2.67 -10.90
CA SER A 207 15.85 1.33 -10.33
C SER A 207 15.85 0.23 -11.39
N VAL A 208 15.31 0.50 -12.58
CA VAL A 208 15.30 -0.46 -13.70
C VAL A 208 16.70 -0.61 -14.32
N GLU A 209 17.43 0.50 -14.48
CA GLU A 209 18.74 0.50 -15.14
C GLU A 209 19.86 -0.01 -14.24
N GLN A 210 19.83 0.37 -12.96
CA GLN A 210 20.93 0.13 -12.03
C GLN A 210 20.69 -1.07 -11.09
N GLY A 211 19.45 -1.58 -11.02
CA GLY A 211 18.98 -2.54 -10.02
C GLY A 211 18.64 -1.86 -8.70
N ILE A 212 18.00 -2.60 -7.83
CA ILE A 212 17.50 -2.13 -6.53
C ILE A 212 18.52 -2.50 -5.46
N GLU A 213 18.98 -1.50 -4.72
CA GLU A 213 19.91 -1.72 -3.61
C GLU A 213 19.13 -2.09 -2.35
N ILE A 214 19.46 -3.24 -1.74
CA ILE A 214 18.84 -3.70 -0.50
C ILE A 214 19.91 -3.94 0.57
N ASP A 215 19.60 -3.53 1.79
CA ASP A 215 20.45 -3.78 2.96
C ASP A 215 20.55 -5.28 3.27
N ASP A 216 21.74 -5.74 3.63
CA ASP A 216 22.01 -7.15 3.89
C ASP A 216 21.24 -7.69 5.11
N VAL A 217 20.90 -6.83 6.09
CA VAL A 217 20.13 -7.21 7.28
C VAL A 217 18.68 -7.45 6.90
N LEU A 218 18.08 -6.54 6.10
CA LEU A 218 16.72 -6.73 5.60
C LEU A 218 16.65 -7.96 4.70
N TRP A 219 17.61 -8.15 3.80
CA TRP A 219 17.67 -9.35 2.94
C TRP A 219 17.69 -10.63 3.74
N SER A 220 18.58 -10.72 4.74
CA SER A 220 18.65 -11.90 5.64
C SER A 220 17.36 -12.11 6.43
N THR A 221 16.68 -11.03 6.79
CA THR A 221 15.34 -11.12 7.45
C THR A 221 14.33 -11.75 6.51
N LEU A 222 14.28 -11.34 5.24
CA LEU A 222 13.40 -11.92 4.24
C LEU A 222 13.72 -13.41 4.00
N GLU A 223 15.01 -13.77 3.90
CA GLU A 223 15.43 -15.17 3.77
C GLU A 223 14.98 -16.02 4.96
N GLY A 224 15.09 -15.53 6.18
CA GLY A 224 14.60 -16.20 7.37
C GLY A 224 13.07 -16.40 7.39
N LEU A 225 12.31 -15.49 6.77
CA LEU A 225 10.87 -15.67 6.57
C LEU A 225 10.56 -16.72 5.51
N VAL A 226 11.34 -16.75 4.42
CA VAL A 226 11.21 -17.77 3.37
C VAL A 226 11.47 -19.17 3.90
N GLU A 227 12.39 -19.34 4.83
CA GLU A 227 12.68 -20.64 5.47
C GLU A 227 11.46 -21.25 6.17
N ARG A 228 10.50 -20.43 6.64
CA ARG A 228 9.29 -20.92 7.32
C ARG A 228 8.35 -21.70 6.41
N ILE A 229 8.40 -21.51 5.10
CA ILE A 229 7.58 -22.24 4.13
C ILE A 229 8.29 -23.49 3.57
N LEU A 230 9.59 -23.64 3.82
CA LEU A 230 10.34 -24.79 3.39
C LEU A 230 9.99 -25.99 4.28
N VAL A 231 9.23 -26.93 3.75
CA VAL A 231 8.99 -28.22 4.39
C VAL A 231 10.32 -28.98 4.45
N GLU A 232 10.74 -29.40 5.65
CA GLU A 232 11.87 -30.31 5.78
C GLU A 232 11.66 -31.52 4.87
N SER A 233 12.58 -31.74 3.92
CA SER A 233 12.52 -32.91 3.04
C SER A 233 12.79 -34.17 3.88
N THR A 234 11.73 -34.83 4.32
CA THR A 234 11.84 -36.11 5.03
C THR A 234 12.25 -37.22 4.07
N GLU A 235 12.87 -38.29 4.61
CA GLU A 235 13.21 -39.47 3.78
C GLU A 235 11.99 -40.05 3.07
N SER A 236 10.79 -39.97 3.67
CA SER A 236 9.55 -40.41 3.06
C SER A 236 9.09 -39.55 1.88
N SER A 237 9.36 -38.25 1.88
CA SER A 237 9.05 -37.36 0.75
C SER A 237 10.01 -37.57 -0.44
N ARG A 238 11.23 -38.08 -0.19
CA ARG A 238 12.18 -38.46 -1.23
C ARG A 238 11.90 -39.84 -1.83
N ALA A 239 11.28 -40.74 -1.06
CA ALA A 239 10.95 -42.09 -1.50
C ALA A 239 9.68 -42.16 -2.37
N GLY A 240 8.78 -41.15 -2.30
CA GLY A 240 7.53 -41.10 -3.05
C GLY A 240 7.60 -40.44 -4.44
N ALA A 241 8.78 -40.00 -4.90
CA ALA A 241 8.93 -39.28 -6.17
C ALA A 241 9.40 -40.16 -7.33
N GLY A 242 9.29 -41.48 -7.22
CA GLY A 242 9.79 -42.40 -8.24
C GLY A 242 9.18 -43.80 -8.19
N ASP A 243 7.94 -43.94 -8.56
CA ASP A 243 7.35 -45.15 -9.10
C ASP A 243 6.38 -44.80 -10.23
#